data_2042f39214cb6df951bc0737ddf47cfe
#
_entry.id   2042f39214cb6df951bc0737ddf47cfe
#
_cell.length_a   1.000
_cell.length_b   1.000
_cell.length_c   1.000
_cell.angle_alpha   90.00
_cell.angle_beta   90.00
_cell.angle_gamma   90.00
#
_symmetry.space_group_name_H-M   'P 1'
#
loop_
_entity.id
_entity.type
_entity.pdbx_description
1 polymer ?
#
loop_
_entity_poly.entity_id
_entity_poly.type
_entity_poly.pdbx_seq_one_letter_code
_entity_poly.pdbx_strand_id
1 'polypeptide(L)'
;MPLCKVLHKGKSHLAVSVLRAILENNIDRFGRPASENGFVGEPVYDGFYCSMISVVDLLGTIRESFNADHLKAAARRMLHRARCDAIVILDDIGAEKPSEWVEEQLYALIDLRYRMQRSTFFTTNCTLKQLEGQIGSRSVSRIIEMCEGVRVGGEDWRKRGIL
;
A
#
# COMPACT_ATOMS: atom_id res chain seq x y z
N MET A 1 -16.79 -4.31 -3.07
CA MET A 1 -15.54 -4.37 -3.84
C MET A 1 -14.45 -3.72 -3.03
N PRO A 2 -13.29 -4.34 -2.80
CA PRO A 2 -12.21 -3.67 -2.10
C PRO A 2 -11.74 -2.47 -2.93
N LEU A 3 -11.56 -1.32 -2.25
CA LEU A 3 -11.01 -0.12 -2.88
C LEU A 3 -9.52 -0.35 -3.15
N CYS A 4 -9.14 -0.36 -4.41
CA CYS A 4 -7.75 -0.45 -4.80
C CYS A 4 -7.46 0.57 -5.91
N LYS A 5 -6.41 1.39 -5.75
CA LYS A 5 -6.04 2.44 -6.70
C LYS A 5 -4.54 2.51 -6.90
N VAL A 6 -4.12 2.68 -8.17
CA VAL A 6 -2.73 2.96 -8.54
C VAL A 6 -2.61 4.43 -8.91
N LEU A 7 -1.68 5.14 -8.29
CA LEU A 7 -1.55 6.59 -8.39
C LEU A 7 -0.17 6.99 -8.95
N HIS A 8 -0.12 8.02 -9.82
CA HIS A 8 1.11 8.64 -10.33
C HIS A 8 1.17 10.12 -9.92
N LYS A 9 2.34 10.72 -9.65
CA LYS A 9 2.66 12.11 -9.24
C LYS A 9 1.75 12.74 -8.16
N GLY A 10 2.31 13.22 -7.08
CA GLY A 10 1.54 13.68 -5.90
C GLY A 10 0.85 12.55 -5.13
N LYS A 11 1.19 11.34 -5.42
CA LYS A 11 0.58 10.07 -5.08
C LYS A 11 0.50 9.81 -3.58
N SER A 12 1.64 9.92 -2.90
CA SER A 12 1.73 9.69 -1.47
C SER A 12 0.85 10.68 -0.70
N HIS A 13 0.81 11.95 -1.12
CA HIS A 13 -0.09 12.95 -0.55
C HIS A 13 -1.56 12.60 -0.78
N LEU A 14 -1.93 12.21 -1.99
CA LEU A 14 -3.30 11.80 -2.29
C LEU A 14 -3.68 10.52 -1.54
N ALA A 15 -2.77 9.55 -1.49
CA ALA A 15 -2.99 8.31 -0.75
C ALA A 15 -3.19 8.56 0.75
N VAL A 16 -2.37 9.43 1.35
CA VAL A 16 -2.54 9.87 2.74
C VAL A 16 -3.86 10.62 2.94
N SER A 17 -4.25 11.51 2.00
CA SER A 17 -5.51 12.25 2.07
C SER A 17 -6.72 11.31 2.00
N VAL A 18 -6.66 10.29 1.14
CA VAL A 18 -7.72 9.26 1.05
C VAL A 18 -7.78 8.47 2.35
N LEU A 19 -6.63 8.03 2.89
CA LEU A 19 -6.58 7.31 4.17
C LEU A 19 -7.15 8.16 5.31
N ARG A 20 -6.77 9.45 5.37
CA ARG A 20 -7.31 10.40 6.35
C ARG A 20 -8.82 10.55 6.20
N ALA A 21 -9.33 10.74 4.99
CA ALA A 21 -10.77 10.84 4.75
C ALA A 21 -11.53 9.56 5.17
N ILE A 22 -10.96 8.38 4.95
CA ILE A 22 -11.53 7.11 5.41
C ILE A 22 -11.60 7.08 6.94
N LEU A 23 -10.52 7.48 7.62
CA LEU A 23 -10.45 7.50 9.08
C LEU A 23 -11.38 8.57 9.68
N GLU A 24 -11.39 9.78 9.12
CA GLU A 24 -12.23 10.90 9.60
C GLU A 24 -13.73 10.64 9.40
N ASN A 25 -14.10 9.92 8.35
CA ASN A 25 -15.51 9.59 8.08
C ASN A 25 -15.96 8.26 8.69
N ASN A 26 -15.12 7.61 9.50
CA ASN A 26 -15.41 6.31 10.11
C ASN A 26 -16.00 5.30 9.11
N ILE A 27 -15.42 5.25 7.91
CA ILE A 27 -15.87 4.34 6.87
C ILE A 27 -15.33 2.94 7.18
N ASP A 28 -16.20 1.95 7.26
CA ASP A 28 -15.81 0.55 7.46
C ASP A 28 -15.07 -0.03 6.24
N ARG A 29 -14.56 -1.26 6.36
CA ARG A 29 -13.87 -1.98 5.28
C ARG A 29 -14.73 -2.18 4.02
N PHE A 30 -16.03 -1.91 4.08
CA PHE A 30 -16.98 -2.01 2.98
C PHE A 30 -17.39 -0.64 2.43
N GLY A 31 -16.79 0.46 2.91
CA GLY A 31 -17.09 1.82 2.50
C GLY A 31 -18.40 2.39 3.09
N ARG A 32 -18.90 1.82 4.20
CA ARG A 32 -20.11 2.27 4.88
C ARG A 32 -19.76 3.17 6.06
N PRO A 33 -20.49 4.27 6.29
CA PRO A 33 -20.30 5.11 7.47
C PRO A 33 -20.57 4.31 8.75
N ALA A 34 -19.71 4.45 9.75
CA ALA A 34 -19.88 3.79 11.04
C ALA A 34 -21.16 4.23 11.78
N SER A 35 -21.71 5.40 11.42
CA SER A 35 -22.96 5.94 11.98
C SER A 35 -24.19 5.09 11.68
N GLU A 36 -24.19 4.26 10.65
CA GLU A 36 -25.32 3.38 10.33
C GLU A 36 -25.44 2.18 11.28
N ASN A 37 -24.38 1.88 12.05
CA ASN A 37 -24.36 0.78 13.02
C ASN A 37 -24.64 1.22 14.47
N GLY A 38 -25.09 2.44 14.71
CA GLY A 38 -25.55 2.90 16.03
C GLY A 38 -24.46 3.20 17.06
N PHE A 39 -23.19 3.20 16.69
CA PHE A 39 -22.09 3.57 17.57
C PHE A 39 -21.76 5.06 17.44
N VAL A 40 -22.42 5.87 18.29
CA VAL A 40 -22.05 7.27 18.52
C VAL A 40 -21.06 7.27 19.68
N GLY A 41 -19.79 7.60 19.45
CA GLY A 41 -18.94 8.10 20.52
C GLY A 41 -17.55 7.51 20.73
N GLU A 42 -17.19 6.36 20.14
CA GLU A 42 -15.79 5.92 20.14
C GLU A 42 -15.40 5.40 18.76
N PRO A 43 -14.14 5.65 18.30
CA PRO A 43 -13.68 5.02 17.08
C PRO A 43 -13.71 3.51 17.32
N VAL A 44 -14.60 2.79 16.62
CA VAL A 44 -14.65 1.33 16.66
C VAL A 44 -13.38 0.80 15.99
N TYR A 45 -12.30 0.82 16.74
CA TYR A 45 -11.03 0.18 16.40
C TYR A 45 -11.03 -1.29 16.79
N ASP A 46 -12.12 -1.96 16.58
CA ASP A 46 -12.11 -3.41 16.74
C ASP A 46 -11.42 -4.02 15.50
N GLY A 47 -10.08 -3.97 15.52
CA GLY A 47 -9.24 -4.63 14.53
C GLY A 47 -9.12 -3.97 13.16
N PHE A 48 -9.62 -2.73 12.97
CA PHE A 48 -9.49 -2.01 11.70
C PHE A 48 -8.21 -1.19 11.67
N TYR A 49 -7.13 -1.82 11.28
CA TYR A 49 -5.83 -1.18 11.14
C TYR A 49 -5.61 -0.69 9.72
N CYS A 50 -5.09 0.54 9.63
CA CYS A 50 -4.65 1.15 8.38
C CYS A 50 -3.15 1.44 8.45
N SER A 51 -2.40 1.17 7.39
CA SER A 51 -1.00 1.53 7.32
C SER A 51 -0.57 2.03 5.95
N MET A 52 0.41 2.92 5.98
CA MET A 52 1.18 3.31 4.82
C MET A 52 2.60 2.77 4.99
N ILE A 53 3.07 2.04 4.02
CA ILE A 53 4.33 1.31 4.07
C ILE A 53 5.09 1.58 2.78
N SER A 54 6.28 2.16 2.90
CA SER A 54 7.23 2.25 1.80
C SER A 54 7.70 0.83 1.44
N VAL A 55 7.56 0.45 0.18
CA VAL A 55 7.96 -0.88 -0.29
C VAL A 55 9.47 -1.05 -0.19
N VAL A 56 10.22 0.01 -0.48
CA VAL A 56 11.69 0.01 -0.36
C VAL A 56 12.11 -0.24 1.08
N ASP A 57 11.48 0.45 2.05
CA ASP A 57 11.81 0.29 3.47
C ASP A 57 11.40 -1.09 4.00
N LEU A 58 10.25 -1.60 3.57
CA LEU A 58 9.79 -2.94 3.92
C LEU A 58 10.81 -4.00 3.49
N LEU A 59 11.19 -3.99 2.22
CA LEU A 59 12.12 -4.96 1.67
C LEU A 59 13.53 -4.78 2.24
N GLY A 60 13.97 -3.54 2.45
CA GLY A 60 15.23 -3.21 3.12
C GLY A 60 15.28 -3.79 4.54
N THR A 61 14.26 -3.51 5.34
CA THR A 61 14.18 -4.00 6.72
C THR A 61 14.15 -5.54 6.78
N ILE A 62 13.42 -6.20 5.88
CA ILE A 62 13.40 -7.67 5.80
C ILE A 62 14.80 -8.20 5.48
N ARG A 63 15.48 -7.62 4.49
CA ARG A 63 16.84 -8.04 4.07
C ARG A 63 17.86 -7.85 5.17
N GLU A 64 17.85 -6.71 5.84
CA GLU A 64 18.74 -6.41 6.95
C GLU A 64 18.51 -7.34 8.15
N SER A 65 17.28 -7.76 8.39
CA SER A 65 16.92 -8.67 9.47
C SER A 65 17.54 -10.07 9.35
N PHE A 66 18.02 -10.45 8.18
CA PHE A 66 18.74 -11.73 8.00
C PHE A 66 20.09 -11.74 8.73
N ASN A 67 20.73 -10.57 8.85
CA ASN A 67 22.05 -10.42 9.43
C ASN A 67 22.03 -9.72 10.81
N ALA A 68 20.86 -9.27 11.29
CA ALA A 68 20.72 -8.47 12.49
C ALA A 68 19.50 -8.89 13.31
N ASP A 69 19.73 -9.65 14.36
CA ASP A 69 18.64 -10.20 15.20
C ASP A 69 17.73 -9.14 15.81
N HIS A 70 18.27 -7.98 16.17
CA HIS A 70 17.49 -6.87 16.73
C HIS A 70 16.48 -6.29 15.73
N LEU A 71 16.66 -6.47 14.42
CA LEU A 71 15.73 -6.03 13.38
C LEU A 71 14.62 -7.04 13.10
N LYS A 72 14.76 -8.30 13.51
CA LYS A 72 13.76 -9.35 13.22
C LYS A 72 12.38 -9.01 13.73
N ALA A 73 12.28 -8.44 14.91
CA ALA A 73 10.99 -8.03 15.48
C ALA A 73 10.34 -6.87 14.69
N ALA A 74 11.14 -5.90 14.23
CA ALA A 74 10.66 -4.80 13.41
C ALA A 74 10.20 -5.28 12.04
N ALA A 75 11.00 -6.11 11.35
CA ALA A 75 10.66 -6.72 10.08
C ALA A 75 9.36 -7.54 10.14
N ARG A 76 9.21 -8.36 11.19
CA ARG A 76 7.98 -9.15 11.42
C ARG A 76 6.76 -8.26 11.60
N ARG A 77 6.85 -7.20 12.41
CA ARG A 77 5.74 -6.26 12.63
C ARG A 77 5.36 -5.54 11.34
N MET A 78 6.34 -5.06 10.59
CA MET A 78 6.10 -4.34 9.35
C MET A 78 5.46 -5.25 8.29
N LEU A 79 5.98 -6.48 8.14
CA LEU A 79 5.42 -7.48 7.25
C LEU A 79 4.02 -7.93 7.68
N HIS A 80 3.80 -8.09 8.99
CA HIS A 80 2.48 -8.42 9.53
C HIS A 80 1.46 -7.33 9.19
N ARG A 81 1.79 -6.06 9.40
CA ARG A 81 0.93 -4.94 9.02
C ARG A 81 0.65 -4.91 7.52
N ALA A 82 1.70 -5.04 6.70
CA ALA A 82 1.54 -5.09 5.25
C ALA A 82 0.59 -6.21 4.79
N ARG A 83 0.60 -7.34 5.48
CA ARG A 83 -0.24 -8.51 5.16
C ARG A 83 -1.63 -8.42 5.75
N CYS A 84 -1.76 -7.95 7.00
CA CYS A 84 -2.94 -8.14 7.82
C CYS A 84 -3.81 -6.90 8.01
N ASP A 85 -3.26 -5.70 7.90
CA ASP A 85 -4.07 -4.48 8.04
C ASP A 85 -5.18 -4.42 6.98
N ALA A 86 -6.34 -3.97 7.39
CA ALA A 86 -7.53 -3.93 6.54
C ALA A 86 -7.32 -3.04 5.31
N ILE A 87 -6.68 -1.88 5.51
CA ILE A 87 -6.29 -0.97 4.44
C ILE A 87 -4.78 -0.77 4.49
N VAL A 88 -4.10 -0.98 3.37
CA VAL A 88 -2.67 -0.74 3.24
C VAL A 88 -2.39 0.12 2.02
N ILE A 89 -1.57 1.14 2.20
CA ILE A 89 -0.91 1.86 1.12
C ILE A 89 0.49 1.28 0.98
N LEU A 90 0.77 0.65 -0.16
CA LEU A 90 2.11 0.22 -0.57
C LEU A 90 2.70 1.33 -1.44
N ASP A 91 3.55 2.15 -0.81
CA ASP A 91 4.08 3.37 -1.43
C ASP A 91 5.36 3.10 -2.22
N ASP A 92 5.44 3.73 -3.40
CA ASP A 92 6.58 3.70 -4.33
C ASP A 92 6.96 2.29 -4.81
N ILE A 93 5.96 1.43 -5.11
CA ILE A 93 6.23 0.10 -5.67
C ILE A 93 6.92 0.20 -7.04
N GLY A 94 7.97 -0.60 -7.24
CA GLY A 94 8.80 -0.59 -8.44
C GLY A 94 9.96 0.41 -8.38
N ALA A 95 10.23 1.02 -7.20
CA ALA A 95 11.41 1.85 -6.98
C ALA A 95 12.64 1.03 -6.52
N GLU A 96 12.42 -0.18 -6.04
CA GLU A 96 13.45 -1.11 -5.61
C GLU A 96 14.22 -1.72 -6.78
N LYS A 97 15.43 -2.20 -6.50
CA LYS A 97 16.24 -2.92 -7.48
C LYS A 97 15.60 -4.28 -7.78
N PRO A 98 15.28 -4.59 -9.06
CA PRO A 98 14.66 -5.86 -9.42
C PRO A 98 15.59 -7.04 -9.08
N SER A 99 15.02 -8.10 -8.53
CA SER A 99 15.68 -9.38 -8.29
C SER A 99 14.61 -10.46 -8.06
N GLU A 100 14.95 -11.72 -8.26
CA GLU A 100 14.06 -12.84 -8.00
C GLU A 100 13.48 -12.79 -6.58
N TRP A 101 14.32 -12.48 -5.59
CA TRP A 101 13.87 -12.34 -4.21
C TRP A 101 12.84 -11.22 -4.03
N VAL A 102 13.04 -10.05 -4.65
CA VAL A 102 12.07 -8.94 -4.62
C VAL A 102 10.76 -9.36 -5.26
N GLU A 103 10.80 -10.00 -6.43
CA GLU A 103 9.62 -10.51 -7.12
C GLU A 103 8.85 -11.51 -6.25
N GLU A 104 9.54 -12.46 -5.62
CA GLU A 104 8.93 -13.45 -4.73
C GLU A 104 8.25 -12.80 -3.51
N GLN A 105 8.94 -11.86 -2.84
CA GLN A 105 8.39 -11.19 -1.66
C GLN A 105 7.15 -10.37 -2.01
N LEU A 106 7.20 -9.60 -3.09
CA LEU A 106 6.09 -8.77 -3.53
C LEU A 106 4.94 -9.62 -4.05
N TYR A 107 5.23 -10.66 -4.83
CA TYR A 107 4.19 -11.60 -5.25
C TYR A 107 3.46 -12.22 -4.06
N ALA A 108 4.19 -12.74 -3.07
CA ALA A 108 3.61 -13.35 -1.89
C ALA A 108 2.73 -12.37 -1.09
N LEU A 109 3.15 -11.10 -0.98
CA LEU A 109 2.38 -10.06 -0.30
C LEU A 109 1.11 -9.69 -1.07
N ILE A 110 1.25 -9.40 -2.37
CA ILE A 110 0.15 -8.97 -3.24
C ILE A 110 -0.88 -10.09 -3.40
N ASP A 111 -0.44 -11.33 -3.65
CA ASP A 111 -1.32 -12.49 -3.79
C ASP A 111 -2.09 -12.81 -2.51
N LEU A 112 -1.45 -12.68 -1.35
CA LEU A 112 -2.14 -12.82 -0.07
C LEU A 112 -3.26 -11.79 0.08
N ARG A 113 -2.98 -10.51 -0.17
CA ARG A 113 -3.97 -9.43 -0.06
C ARG A 113 -5.10 -9.59 -1.08
N TYR A 114 -4.75 -9.99 -2.31
CA TYR A 114 -5.70 -10.32 -3.37
C TYR A 114 -6.67 -11.43 -2.93
N ARG A 115 -6.15 -12.58 -2.48
CA ARG A 115 -6.98 -13.72 -2.03
C ARG A 115 -7.85 -13.39 -0.83
N MET A 116 -7.35 -12.55 0.08
CA MET A 116 -8.08 -12.10 1.27
C MET A 116 -8.99 -10.91 1.00
N GLN A 117 -9.06 -10.42 -0.25
CA GLN A 117 -9.84 -9.26 -0.67
C GLN A 117 -9.62 -8.03 0.21
N ARG A 118 -8.36 -7.77 0.59
CA ARG A 118 -7.98 -6.64 1.44
C ARG A 118 -7.78 -5.38 0.62
N SER A 119 -8.33 -4.26 1.10
CA SER A 119 -8.18 -2.96 0.44
C SER A 119 -6.72 -2.54 0.36
N THR A 120 -6.22 -2.32 -0.85
CA THR A 120 -4.82 -2.01 -1.09
C THR A 120 -4.71 -0.84 -2.07
N PHE A 121 -3.92 0.15 -1.70
CA PHE A 121 -3.53 1.24 -2.58
C PHE A 121 -2.07 1.04 -2.96
N PHE A 122 -1.78 1.18 -4.23
CA PHE A 122 -0.41 1.17 -4.73
C PHE A 122 -0.07 2.54 -5.28
N THR A 123 1.09 3.07 -4.94
CA THR A 123 1.66 4.21 -5.64
C THR A 123 2.89 3.76 -6.40
N THR A 124 3.06 4.25 -7.62
CA THR A 124 4.22 3.92 -8.44
C THR A 124 4.60 5.06 -9.37
N ASN A 125 5.87 5.18 -9.70
CA ASN A 125 6.41 6.06 -10.73
C ASN A 125 6.56 5.34 -12.08
N CYS A 126 6.33 4.03 -12.10
CA CYS A 126 6.50 3.18 -13.27
C CYS A 126 5.24 3.16 -14.14
N THR A 127 5.40 3.01 -15.44
CA THR A 127 4.34 2.50 -16.31
C THR A 127 4.10 1.02 -16.00
N LEU A 128 2.96 0.46 -16.39
CA LEU A 128 2.67 -0.97 -16.17
C LEU A 128 3.78 -1.87 -16.74
N LYS A 129 4.26 -1.56 -17.95
CA LYS A 129 5.35 -2.32 -18.58
C LYS A 129 6.68 -2.23 -17.81
N GLN A 130 6.99 -1.06 -17.26
CA GLN A 130 8.17 -0.91 -16.40
C GLN A 130 7.98 -1.67 -15.09
N LEU A 131 6.77 -1.62 -14.52
CA LEU A 131 6.45 -2.31 -13.29
C LEU A 131 6.56 -3.84 -13.44
N GLU A 132 6.16 -4.40 -14.60
CA GLU A 132 6.38 -5.81 -14.92
C GLU A 132 7.85 -6.20 -14.88
N GLY A 133 8.73 -5.35 -15.37
CA GLY A 133 10.19 -5.56 -15.31
C GLY A 133 10.78 -5.41 -13.91
N GLN A 134 10.07 -4.77 -12.98
CA GLN A 134 10.54 -4.51 -11.61
C GLN A 134 10.06 -5.58 -10.62
N ILE A 135 8.78 -5.99 -10.72
CA ILE A 135 8.13 -6.85 -9.73
C ILE A 135 7.52 -8.13 -10.30
N GLY A 136 7.77 -8.39 -11.59
CA GLY A 136 7.27 -9.56 -12.30
C GLY A 136 5.83 -9.42 -12.80
N SER A 137 5.56 -10.06 -13.94
CA SER A 137 4.26 -10.01 -14.62
C SER A 137 3.10 -10.57 -13.76
N ARG A 138 3.37 -11.57 -12.93
CA ARG A 138 2.36 -12.18 -12.04
C ARG A 138 1.83 -11.19 -11.01
N SER A 139 2.73 -10.40 -10.39
CA SER A 139 2.37 -9.36 -9.42
C SER A 139 1.55 -8.26 -10.08
N VAL A 140 1.97 -7.81 -11.27
CA VAL A 140 1.26 -6.78 -12.02
C VAL A 140 -0.12 -7.25 -12.48
N SER A 141 -0.27 -8.50 -12.92
CA SER A 141 -1.56 -9.09 -13.26
C SER A 141 -2.53 -9.03 -12.07
N ARG A 142 -2.08 -9.37 -10.85
CA ARG A 142 -2.91 -9.27 -9.64
C ARG A 142 -3.30 -7.83 -9.33
N ILE A 143 -2.36 -6.89 -9.47
CA ILE A 143 -2.63 -5.47 -9.26
C ILE A 143 -3.70 -4.97 -10.24
N ILE A 144 -3.60 -5.31 -11.52
CA ILE A 144 -4.58 -4.91 -12.55
C ILE A 144 -5.96 -5.51 -12.26
N GLU A 145 -6.02 -6.76 -11.82
CA GLU A 145 -7.28 -7.44 -11.53
C GLU A 145 -7.97 -6.87 -10.27
N MET A 146 -7.21 -6.47 -9.25
CA MET A 146 -7.77 -6.00 -7.99
C MET A 146 -7.91 -4.48 -7.90
N CYS A 147 -7.29 -3.70 -8.81
CA CYS A 147 -7.17 -2.26 -8.68
C CYS A 147 -7.70 -1.49 -9.88
N GLU A 148 -8.27 -0.34 -9.61
CA GLU A 148 -8.53 0.67 -10.61
C GLU A 148 -7.33 1.61 -10.75
N GLY A 149 -6.82 1.78 -11.98
CA GLY A 149 -5.70 2.68 -12.26
C GLY A 149 -6.14 4.13 -12.33
N VAL A 150 -5.54 5.00 -11.52
CA VAL A 150 -5.76 6.45 -11.55
C VAL A 150 -4.47 7.15 -11.93
N ARG A 151 -4.51 7.85 -13.08
CA ARG A 151 -3.38 8.68 -13.51
C ARG A 151 -3.48 10.05 -12.85
N VAL A 152 -2.52 10.37 -11.98
CA VAL A 152 -2.39 11.71 -11.40
C VAL A 152 -1.38 12.50 -12.22
N GLY A 153 -1.86 13.52 -12.93
CA GLY A 153 -1.05 14.47 -13.69
C GLY A 153 -0.85 15.77 -12.92
N GLY A 154 0.08 16.61 -13.38
CA GLY A 154 0.32 17.95 -12.82
C GLY A 154 1.80 18.28 -12.72
N GLU A 155 2.11 19.53 -12.43
CA GLU A 155 3.48 19.97 -12.14
C GLU A 155 3.94 19.42 -10.77
N ASP A 156 5.25 19.20 -10.65
CA ASP A 156 5.85 18.78 -9.38
C ASP A 156 5.90 19.99 -8.42
N TRP A 157 4.96 20.03 -7.47
CA TRP A 157 4.87 21.08 -6.46
C TRP A 157 6.13 21.27 -5.62
N ARG A 158 7.00 20.25 -5.54
CA ARG A 158 8.28 20.34 -4.83
C ARG A 158 9.25 21.32 -5.52
N LYS A 159 9.04 21.58 -6.82
CA LYS A 159 9.86 22.52 -7.59
C LYS A 159 9.39 23.96 -7.49
N ARG A 160 8.21 24.25 -6.94
CA ARG A 160 7.69 25.63 -6.79
C ARG A 160 8.31 26.43 -5.64
N GLY A 161 9.09 25.81 -4.76
CA GLY A 161 9.76 26.45 -3.62
C GLY A 161 11.23 26.79 -3.82
N ILE A 162 11.76 26.72 -5.05
CA ILE A 162 13.18 26.97 -5.37
C ILE A 162 13.28 28.13 -6.39
N LEU A 163 12.49 29.17 -6.19
CA LEU A 163 12.68 30.48 -6.86
C LEU A 163 12.67 31.55 -5.82
#